data_76eba98932c47a54eebe31ea61e51b3c
#
_entry.id   76eba98932c47a54eebe31ea61e51b3c
#
_cell.length_a   1.000
_cell.length_b   1.000
_cell.length_c   1.000
_cell.angle_alpha   90.00
_cell.angle_beta   90.00
_cell.angle_gamma   90.00
#
_symmetry.space_group_name_H-M   'P 1'
#
loop_
_entity.id
_entity.type
_entity.pdbx_description
1 polymer ?
#
loop_
_entity_poly.entity_id
_entity_poly.type
_entity_poly.pdbx_seq_one_letter_code
_entity_poly.pdbx_strand_id
1 'polypeptide(L)'
;MLRSIRSVLPIGLLLALTGPRTAAPPFPAFVDSYFDSLYAYSPSLGTAAGLHRYDTVIEDRSAPAISRRIATLTRQRDRLDSLRAERLVTDDSIDAAMLAGAIRSELLDLEVIQPWRKNPMGYVGLAGNAVDLLMKRSFAPPVERLRSVTARLRGVPALLVAMRANVTDPPREFTDLAIRIAGGSVGFFQRDVATWARGAAGGDTAALRAFTAVNDSAVSAMAAATSWLKADLLPRSRGSFAIGAVAFADKLRYDEMVDIPLDRLLALGEANLEKDHRAFLATAQEVAPGATPQAAMQSLEADHPNAAGLLPSVRATLEGTRQFLIDHQIVDLPSEVRPIVAETPPYARIGTFASMDTPGAYEQTATEAFYYVTPPEADWDAAHVEEHLRLYNRSVMSVITIHEAFPGHYLQFIYAKQFPTKTRKLLAANTNVEGWAHYGEQMMVEEGFGNGDARIRLAQLVEALLRDCRWVAGIKEHTQGLSVDDAAKQYFTDRCFQQPANAYEEARRGAYDPIYLYYALGKLEIYKLRADYRKAKGTAFSLREFHDQFVRQGGVPIKLIRRILLPGDTAAVLE
;
A
#
# COMPACT_ATOMS: atom_id res chain seq x y z
N MET A 1 -73.16 17.04 -62.82
CA MET A 1 -72.93 18.02 -61.72
C MET A 1 -72.28 17.29 -60.54
N LEU A 2 -70.99 17.27 -60.46
CA LEU A 2 -70.26 16.58 -59.44
C LEU A 2 -69.33 17.60 -58.81
N ARG A 3 -69.59 17.98 -57.51
CA ARG A 3 -68.76 18.85 -56.70
C ARG A 3 -67.66 18.01 -56.09
N SER A 4 -66.39 18.37 -56.34
CA SER A 4 -65.22 17.83 -55.72
C SER A 4 -65.04 18.47 -54.34
N ILE A 5 -64.95 17.63 -53.30
CA ILE A 5 -64.56 18.05 -51.90
C ILE A 5 -63.03 17.85 -51.78
N ARG A 6 -62.31 18.93 -51.63
CA ARG A 6 -60.87 18.90 -51.26
C ARG A 6 -60.77 18.77 -49.75
N SER A 7 -60.19 17.66 -49.28
CA SER A 7 -59.82 17.43 -47.91
C SER A 7 -58.48 18.14 -47.61
N VAL A 8 -58.46 19.06 -46.66
CA VAL A 8 -57.27 19.69 -46.13
C VAL A 8 -56.84 18.89 -44.91
N LEU A 9 -55.67 18.21 -44.97
CA LEU A 9 -55.03 17.63 -43.77
C LEU A 9 -54.32 18.75 -42.99
N PRO A 10 -54.41 18.78 -41.65
CA PRO A 10 -53.60 19.67 -40.84
C PRO A 10 -52.20 19.04 -40.64
N ILE A 11 -51.19 19.79 -41.03
CA ILE A 11 -49.80 19.49 -40.70
C ILE A 11 -49.62 19.76 -39.20
N GLY A 12 -49.55 18.68 -38.39
CA GLY A 12 -49.17 18.74 -37.01
C GLY A 12 -47.70 19.06 -36.87
N LEU A 13 -47.39 20.25 -36.39
CA LEU A 13 -46.05 20.70 -36.01
C LEU A 13 -45.62 19.96 -34.73
N LEU A 14 -44.80 18.89 -34.84
CA LEU A 14 -44.16 18.25 -33.69
C LEU A 14 -43.10 19.22 -33.13
N LEU A 15 -43.46 20.01 -32.12
CA LEU A 15 -42.51 20.69 -31.29
C LEU A 15 -41.74 19.63 -30.45
N ALA A 16 -40.54 19.30 -30.87
CA ALA A 16 -39.61 18.54 -30.06
C ALA A 16 -39.26 19.39 -28.81
N LEU A 17 -39.83 19.02 -27.68
CA LEU A 17 -39.43 19.54 -26.36
C LEU A 17 -38.00 19.10 -26.10
N THR A 18 -37.01 19.88 -26.54
CA THR A 18 -35.67 19.81 -26.03
C THR A 18 -35.68 20.48 -24.63
N GLY A 19 -35.96 19.66 -23.58
CA GLY A 19 -35.71 20.08 -22.22
C GLY A 19 -34.24 20.53 -22.08
N PRO A 20 -33.92 21.48 -21.19
CA PRO A 20 -32.55 21.89 -20.96
C PRO A 20 -31.74 20.65 -20.59
N ARG A 21 -30.80 20.26 -21.46
CA ARG A 21 -29.76 19.32 -21.11
C ARG A 21 -29.04 19.96 -19.93
N THR A 22 -29.24 19.43 -18.72
CA THR A 22 -28.41 19.77 -17.58
C THR A 22 -26.98 19.51 -18.00
N ALA A 23 -26.19 20.58 -18.14
CA ALA A 23 -24.77 20.46 -18.44
C ALA A 23 -24.16 19.48 -17.44
N ALA A 24 -23.38 18.55 -17.96
CA ALA A 24 -22.69 17.61 -17.11
C ALA A 24 -21.82 18.37 -16.09
N PRO A 25 -21.74 17.93 -14.82
CA PRO A 25 -20.88 18.58 -13.84
C PRO A 25 -19.44 18.64 -14.36
N PRO A 26 -18.73 19.75 -14.15
CA PRO A 26 -17.34 19.90 -14.56
C PRO A 26 -16.46 18.83 -13.89
N PHE A 27 -15.29 18.54 -14.45
CA PHE A 27 -14.37 17.52 -13.96
C PHE A 27 -14.09 17.61 -12.45
N PRO A 28 -13.83 18.80 -11.83
CA PRO A 28 -13.67 18.91 -10.38
C PRO A 28 -14.86 18.37 -9.56
N ALA A 29 -16.08 18.63 -10.01
CA ALA A 29 -17.29 18.11 -9.32
C ALA A 29 -17.40 16.58 -9.48
N PHE A 30 -16.94 16.01 -10.58
CA PHE A 30 -16.81 14.57 -10.74
C PHE A 30 -15.80 13.99 -9.74
N VAL A 31 -14.63 14.61 -9.56
CA VAL A 31 -13.60 14.21 -8.59
C VAL A 31 -14.19 14.16 -7.18
N ASP A 32 -14.91 15.21 -6.78
CA ASP A 32 -15.55 15.25 -5.47
C ASP A 32 -16.58 14.14 -5.30
N SER A 33 -17.45 13.94 -6.28
CA SER A 33 -18.46 12.87 -6.26
C SER A 33 -17.84 11.47 -6.19
N TYR A 34 -16.71 11.24 -6.86
CA TYR A 34 -15.97 9.97 -6.79
C TYR A 34 -15.49 9.69 -5.37
N PHE A 35 -14.76 10.63 -4.75
CA PHE A 35 -14.22 10.43 -3.41
C PHE A 35 -15.30 10.37 -2.35
N ASP A 36 -16.37 11.15 -2.44
CA ASP A 36 -17.51 11.05 -1.52
C ASP A 36 -18.15 9.66 -1.59
N SER A 37 -18.31 9.09 -2.80
CA SER A 37 -18.83 7.74 -2.95
C SER A 37 -17.87 6.66 -2.46
N LEU A 38 -16.54 6.86 -2.65
CA LEU A 38 -15.50 5.96 -2.15
C LEU A 38 -15.53 5.89 -0.63
N TYR A 39 -15.54 7.04 0.04
CA TYR A 39 -15.53 7.09 1.49
C TYR A 39 -16.87 6.71 2.14
N ALA A 40 -17.99 6.85 1.43
CA ALA A 40 -19.26 6.29 1.86
C ALA A 40 -19.25 4.74 1.82
N TYR A 41 -18.54 4.13 0.87
CA TYR A 41 -18.34 2.67 0.79
C TYR A 41 -17.22 2.15 1.68
N SER A 42 -16.15 2.93 1.85
CA SER A 42 -14.96 2.59 2.65
C SER A 42 -14.65 3.72 3.64
N PRO A 43 -15.46 3.86 4.72
CA PRO A 43 -15.32 4.94 5.71
C PRO A 43 -13.95 5.00 6.38
N SER A 44 -13.32 3.85 6.63
CA SER A 44 -11.99 3.78 7.23
C SER A 44 -10.92 4.47 6.36
N LEU A 45 -11.04 4.42 5.02
CA LEU A 45 -10.18 5.18 4.13
C LEU A 45 -10.40 6.70 4.26
N GLY A 46 -11.64 7.12 4.52
CA GLY A 46 -11.95 8.53 4.80
C GLY A 46 -11.27 9.00 6.09
N THR A 47 -11.34 8.21 7.16
CA THR A 47 -10.62 8.49 8.41
C THR A 47 -9.10 8.52 8.20
N ALA A 48 -8.56 7.53 7.47
CA ALA A 48 -7.12 7.48 7.16
C ALA A 48 -6.66 8.70 6.35
N ALA A 49 -7.52 9.25 5.49
CA ALA A 49 -7.26 10.49 4.78
C ALA A 49 -7.34 11.75 5.66
N GLY A 50 -7.76 11.66 6.93
CA GLY A 50 -7.98 12.79 7.85
C GLY A 50 -9.37 13.43 7.70
N LEU A 51 -10.36 12.70 7.17
CA LEU A 51 -11.73 13.17 7.00
C LEU A 51 -12.63 12.59 8.10
N HIS A 52 -12.61 13.21 9.28
CA HIS A 52 -13.21 12.72 10.53
C HIS A 52 -14.74 12.60 10.53
N ARG A 53 -15.42 13.10 9.52
CA ARG A 53 -16.87 12.86 9.33
C ARG A 53 -17.23 11.38 9.11
N TYR A 54 -16.23 10.55 8.82
CA TYR A 54 -16.41 9.10 8.61
C TYR A 54 -16.05 8.24 9.83
N ASP A 55 -15.61 8.83 10.94
CA ASP A 55 -15.04 8.12 12.09
C ASP A 55 -16.03 7.21 12.81
N THR A 56 -17.32 7.49 12.75
CA THR A 56 -18.36 6.73 13.45
C THR A 56 -18.93 5.55 12.66
N VAL A 57 -18.46 5.34 11.44
CA VAL A 57 -19.00 4.32 10.52
C VAL A 57 -17.93 3.26 10.21
N ILE A 58 -18.32 1.99 10.20
CA ILE A 58 -17.55 0.88 9.67
C ILE A 58 -18.19 0.41 8.35
N GLU A 59 -17.40 -0.23 7.50
CA GLU A 59 -17.82 -0.69 6.19
C GLU A 59 -18.98 -1.70 6.23
N ASP A 60 -19.98 -1.48 5.38
CA ASP A 60 -20.97 -2.51 5.03
C ASP A 60 -20.42 -3.33 3.85
N ARG A 61 -20.01 -4.56 4.14
CA ARG A 61 -19.51 -5.53 3.14
C ARG A 61 -20.54 -6.60 2.79
N SER A 62 -21.83 -6.33 3.00
CA SER A 62 -22.89 -7.21 2.54
C SER A 62 -22.97 -7.28 1.01
N ALA A 63 -23.45 -8.39 0.46
CA ALA A 63 -23.60 -8.55 -1.00
C ALA A 63 -24.45 -7.43 -1.64
N PRO A 64 -25.56 -6.94 -1.03
CA PRO A 64 -26.26 -5.78 -1.56
C PRO A 64 -25.43 -4.49 -1.59
N ALA A 65 -24.57 -4.24 -0.58
CA ALA A 65 -23.69 -3.07 -0.57
C ALA A 65 -22.63 -3.15 -1.67
N ILE A 66 -22.06 -4.33 -1.89
CA ILE A 66 -21.12 -4.60 -2.98
C ILE A 66 -21.79 -4.35 -4.33
N SER A 67 -23.01 -4.86 -4.54
CA SER A 67 -23.75 -4.65 -5.79
C SER A 67 -24.03 -3.15 -6.05
N ARG A 68 -24.39 -2.40 -5.01
CA ARG A 68 -24.56 -0.93 -5.12
C ARG A 68 -23.25 -0.24 -5.49
N ARG A 69 -22.12 -0.69 -4.93
CA ARG A 69 -20.79 -0.13 -5.26
C ARG A 69 -20.43 -0.36 -6.72
N ILE A 70 -20.61 -1.59 -7.23
CA ILE A 70 -20.40 -1.94 -8.65
C ILE A 70 -21.23 -1.03 -9.55
N ALA A 71 -22.54 -0.89 -9.28
CA ALA A 71 -23.40 -0.02 -10.07
C ALA A 71 -22.96 1.46 -10.01
N THR A 72 -22.44 1.92 -8.90
CA THR A 72 -21.92 3.29 -8.77
C THR A 72 -20.65 3.48 -9.58
N LEU A 73 -19.69 2.56 -9.47
CA LEU A 73 -18.43 2.58 -10.24
C LEU A 73 -18.70 2.52 -11.76
N THR A 74 -19.65 1.69 -12.20
CA THR A 74 -20.02 1.60 -13.62
C THR A 74 -20.51 2.96 -14.14
N ARG A 75 -21.42 3.63 -13.42
CA ARG A 75 -21.87 4.98 -13.80
C ARG A 75 -20.73 6.00 -13.77
N GLN A 76 -19.84 5.92 -12.80
CA GLN A 76 -18.68 6.81 -12.70
C GLN A 76 -17.68 6.57 -13.84
N ARG A 77 -17.43 5.32 -14.22
CA ARG A 77 -16.62 4.98 -15.40
C ARG A 77 -17.19 5.62 -16.65
N ASP A 78 -18.46 5.38 -16.94
CA ASP A 78 -19.12 5.87 -18.15
C ASP A 78 -19.16 7.41 -18.20
N ARG A 79 -19.34 8.03 -17.03
CA ARG A 79 -19.29 9.49 -16.89
C ARG A 79 -17.88 10.03 -17.13
N LEU A 80 -16.85 9.39 -16.54
CA LEU A 80 -15.46 9.80 -16.71
C LEU A 80 -15.00 9.66 -18.16
N ASP A 81 -15.39 8.56 -18.83
CA ASP A 81 -15.05 8.34 -20.24
C ASP A 81 -15.69 9.43 -21.14
N SER A 82 -16.91 9.90 -20.81
CA SER A 82 -17.54 11.05 -21.49
C SER A 82 -16.75 12.35 -21.27
N LEU A 83 -16.30 12.63 -20.02
CA LEU A 83 -15.50 13.82 -19.69
C LEU A 83 -14.12 13.81 -20.34
N ARG A 84 -13.50 12.62 -20.49
CA ARG A 84 -12.20 12.46 -21.16
C ARG A 84 -12.27 12.66 -22.67
N ALA A 85 -13.45 12.46 -23.28
CA ALA A 85 -13.69 12.78 -24.68
C ALA A 85 -13.68 14.30 -24.93
N GLU A 86 -13.95 15.12 -23.90
CA GLU A 86 -13.73 16.56 -23.92
C GLU A 86 -12.23 16.86 -23.73
N ARG A 87 -11.74 18.00 -24.25
CA ARG A 87 -10.34 18.38 -24.04
C ARG A 87 -10.15 18.88 -22.61
N LEU A 88 -9.56 18.01 -21.75
CA LEU A 88 -9.13 18.38 -20.42
C LEU A 88 -7.77 19.11 -20.47
N VAL A 89 -7.56 20.05 -19.55
CA VAL A 89 -6.23 20.66 -19.32
C VAL A 89 -5.26 19.60 -18.79
N THR A 90 -3.95 19.87 -18.86
CA THR A 90 -2.91 18.85 -18.58
C THR A 90 -3.09 18.17 -17.24
N ASP A 91 -3.28 18.92 -16.16
CA ASP A 91 -3.44 18.36 -14.81
C ASP A 91 -4.71 17.54 -14.67
N ASP A 92 -5.85 18.04 -15.17
CA ASP A 92 -7.11 17.30 -15.17
C ASP A 92 -7.00 16.01 -16.01
N SER A 93 -6.22 16.01 -17.09
CA SER A 93 -6.03 14.83 -17.93
C SER A 93 -5.22 13.73 -17.22
N ILE A 94 -4.27 14.11 -16.37
CA ILE A 94 -3.51 13.18 -15.51
C ILE A 94 -4.40 12.62 -14.42
N ASP A 95 -5.13 13.49 -13.72
CA ASP A 95 -6.06 13.09 -12.68
C ASP A 95 -7.18 12.19 -13.22
N ALA A 96 -7.70 12.49 -14.40
CA ALA A 96 -8.69 11.66 -15.09
C ALA A 96 -8.14 10.27 -15.47
N ALA A 97 -6.85 10.18 -15.83
CA ALA A 97 -6.20 8.91 -16.11
C ALA A 97 -6.05 8.07 -14.82
N MET A 98 -5.63 8.69 -13.70
CA MET A 98 -5.53 8.03 -12.40
C MET A 98 -6.90 7.52 -11.92
N LEU A 99 -7.94 8.36 -11.98
CA LEU A 99 -9.30 7.98 -11.61
C LEU A 99 -9.85 6.85 -12.49
N ALA A 100 -9.54 6.86 -13.78
CA ALA A 100 -9.94 5.79 -14.69
C ALA A 100 -9.28 4.46 -14.32
N GLY A 101 -8.01 4.48 -13.93
CA GLY A 101 -7.31 3.31 -13.39
C GLY A 101 -7.98 2.81 -12.11
N ALA A 102 -8.15 3.68 -11.11
CA ALA A 102 -8.75 3.33 -9.83
C ALA A 102 -10.17 2.75 -9.95
N ILE A 103 -11.03 3.34 -10.78
CA ILE A 103 -12.39 2.84 -11.02
C ILE A 103 -12.36 1.46 -11.69
N ARG A 104 -11.51 1.26 -12.70
CA ARG A 104 -11.41 -0.03 -13.41
C ARG A 104 -10.80 -1.12 -12.55
N SER A 105 -9.80 -0.78 -11.73
CA SER A 105 -9.20 -1.71 -10.78
C SER A 105 -10.21 -2.18 -9.73
N GLU A 106 -10.98 -1.25 -9.14
CA GLU A 106 -12.00 -1.64 -8.17
C GLU A 106 -13.13 -2.48 -8.80
N LEU A 107 -13.52 -2.19 -10.05
CA LEU A 107 -14.46 -3.05 -10.81
C LEU A 107 -13.87 -4.44 -11.07
N LEU A 108 -12.59 -4.54 -11.47
CA LEU A 108 -11.90 -5.81 -11.66
C LEU A 108 -11.89 -6.63 -10.35
N ASP A 109 -11.58 -5.98 -9.22
CA ASP A 109 -11.59 -6.64 -7.91
C ASP A 109 -13.00 -7.09 -7.51
N LEU A 110 -14.04 -6.29 -7.71
CA LEU A 110 -15.39 -6.62 -7.26
C LEU A 110 -16.11 -7.64 -8.15
N GLU A 111 -15.88 -7.61 -9.47
CA GLU A 111 -16.61 -8.41 -10.44
C GLU A 111 -15.84 -9.66 -10.89
N VAL A 112 -14.50 -9.61 -11.03
CA VAL A 112 -13.68 -10.68 -11.62
C VAL A 112 -12.89 -11.43 -10.57
N ILE A 113 -12.01 -10.75 -9.83
CA ILE A 113 -11.14 -11.38 -8.83
C ILE A 113 -11.95 -11.82 -7.61
N GLN A 114 -12.89 -11.01 -7.18
CA GLN A 114 -13.85 -11.22 -6.10
C GLN A 114 -13.18 -11.59 -4.76
N PRO A 115 -12.22 -10.80 -4.24
CA PRO A 115 -11.62 -11.06 -2.95
C PRO A 115 -12.67 -11.10 -1.82
N TRP A 116 -13.77 -10.38 -1.95
CA TRP A 116 -14.89 -10.40 -1.01
C TRP A 116 -15.57 -11.78 -0.86
N ARG A 117 -15.40 -12.69 -1.86
CA ARG A 117 -15.89 -14.08 -1.82
C ARG A 117 -14.82 -15.10 -1.47
N LYS A 118 -13.55 -14.75 -1.60
CA LYS A 118 -12.42 -15.66 -1.47
C LYS A 118 -11.54 -15.36 -0.26
N ASN A 119 -11.51 -14.09 0.19
CA ASN A 119 -10.53 -13.65 1.19
C ASN A 119 -11.18 -13.22 2.52
N PRO A 120 -11.24 -14.14 3.53
CA PRO A 120 -11.77 -13.81 4.84
C PRO A 120 -10.89 -12.83 5.63
N MET A 121 -9.59 -12.68 5.29
CA MET A 121 -8.69 -11.74 5.96
C MET A 121 -9.20 -10.29 5.83
N GLY A 122 -9.78 -9.95 4.67
CA GLY A 122 -10.30 -8.61 4.40
C GLY A 122 -11.38 -8.17 5.40
N TYR A 123 -12.14 -9.11 5.97
CA TYR A 123 -13.18 -8.82 6.96
C TYR A 123 -12.60 -8.73 8.37
N VAL A 124 -11.81 -9.72 8.80
CA VAL A 124 -11.26 -9.75 10.15
C VAL A 124 -10.21 -8.68 10.37
N GLY A 125 -9.39 -8.40 9.34
CA GLY A 125 -8.39 -7.31 9.37
C GLY A 125 -9.05 -5.92 9.40
N LEU A 126 -10.12 -5.73 8.62
CA LEU A 126 -10.88 -4.48 8.61
C LEU A 126 -11.43 -4.14 9.99
N ALA A 127 -11.96 -5.12 10.74
CA ALA A 127 -12.48 -4.90 12.08
C ALA A 127 -11.42 -4.32 13.04
N GLY A 128 -10.19 -4.81 13.00
CA GLY A 128 -9.07 -4.30 13.79
C GLY A 128 -8.60 -2.92 13.32
N ASN A 129 -8.31 -2.79 12.03
CA ASN A 129 -7.78 -1.55 11.45
C ASN A 129 -8.73 -0.37 11.60
N ALA A 130 -10.04 -0.59 11.46
CA ALA A 130 -11.05 0.46 11.61
C ALA A 130 -11.05 1.08 13.02
N VAL A 131 -10.69 0.30 14.04
CA VAL A 131 -10.57 0.76 15.44
C VAL A 131 -9.22 1.40 15.68
N ASP A 132 -8.14 0.79 15.21
CA ASP A 132 -6.77 1.28 15.36
C ASP A 132 -6.60 2.70 14.81
N LEU A 133 -7.12 2.99 13.63
CA LEU A 133 -7.09 4.32 13.01
C LEU A 133 -7.60 5.45 13.92
N LEU A 134 -8.54 5.15 14.82
CA LEU A 134 -9.12 6.12 15.77
C LEU A 134 -8.31 6.24 17.06
N MET A 135 -7.48 5.23 17.36
CA MET A 135 -6.70 5.17 18.59
C MET A 135 -5.31 5.78 18.45
N LYS A 136 -4.64 5.50 17.34
CA LYS A 136 -3.21 5.76 17.15
C LYS A 136 -2.84 7.25 17.05
N ARG A 137 -3.77 8.14 16.72
CA ARG A 137 -3.53 9.58 16.57
C ARG A 137 -4.45 10.41 17.43
N SER A 138 -3.93 11.56 17.91
CA SER A 138 -4.66 12.47 18.82
C SER A 138 -5.36 13.61 18.07
N PHE A 139 -6.15 13.29 17.05
CA PHE A 139 -6.85 14.24 16.19
C PHE A 139 -8.07 14.92 16.87
N ALA A 140 -8.59 14.37 17.97
CA ALA A 140 -9.72 14.89 18.73
C ALA A 140 -9.55 14.55 20.23
N PRO A 141 -10.36 15.16 21.13
CA PRO A 141 -10.38 14.80 22.54
C PRO A 141 -10.58 13.30 22.76
N PRO A 142 -9.88 12.68 23.73
CA PRO A 142 -9.89 11.23 23.92
C PRO A 142 -11.29 10.62 24.03
N VAL A 143 -12.20 11.29 24.76
CA VAL A 143 -13.59 10.81 24.94
C VAL A 143 -14.41 10.85 23.64
N GLU A 144 -14.13 11.78 22.74
CA GLU A 144 -14.77 11.84 21.43
C GLU A 144 -14.31 10.69 20.55
N ARG A 145 -12.99 10.43 20.53
CA ARG A 145 -12.42 9.27 19.83
C ARG A 145 -12.98 7.96 20.41
N LEU A 146 -13.16 7.86 21.74
CA LEU A 146 -13.80 6.70 22.37
C LEU A 146 -15.23 6.47 21.88
N ARG A 147 -16.01 7.53 21.68
CA ARG A 147 -17.36 7.44 21.11
C ARG A 147 -17.31 6.93 19.67
N SER A 148 -16.36 7.39 18.87
CA SER A 148 -16.14 6.92 17.50
C SER A 148 -15.72 5.45 17.46
N VAL A 149 -14.77 5.02 18.30
CA VAL A 149 -14.38 3.61 18.49
C VAL A 149 -15.59 2.75 18.86
N THR A 150 -16.41 3.21 19.82
CA THR A 150 -17.62 2.51 20.24
C THR A 150 -18.62 2.37 19.08
N ALA A 151 -18.77 3.41 18.26
CA ALA A 151 -19.66 3.37 17.09
C ALA A 151 -19.18 2.33 16.05
N ARG A 152 -17.89 2.28 15.75
CA ARG A 152 -17.33 1.28 14.82
C ARG A 152 -17.42 -0.15 15.34
N LEU A 153 -17.07 -0.37 16.61
CA LEU A 153 -17.18 -1.69 17.24
C LEU A 153 -18.61 -2.25 17.16
N ARG A 154 -19.64 -1.39 17.24
CA ARG A 154 -21.05 -1.83 17.11
C ARG A 154 -21.35 -2.50 15.76
N GLY A 155 -20.63 -2.13 14.70
CA GLY A 155 -20.80 -2.71 13.36
C GLY A 155 -19.98 -4.00 13.13
N VAL A 156 -19.03 -4.33 13.99
CA VAL A 156 -18.17 -5.52 13.82
C VAL A 156 -18.97 -6.83 13.71
N PRO A 157 -19.99 -7.10 14.54
CA PRO A 157 -20.78 -8.34 14.39
C PRO A 157 -21.44 -8.46 13.01
N ALA A 158 -21.99 -7.38 12.46
CA ALA A 158 -22.63 -7.37 11.13
C ALA A 158 -21.59 -7.61 10.01
N LEU A 159 -20.40 -7.03 10.11
CA LEU A 159 -19.29 -7.28 9.19
C LEU A 159 -18.90 -8.76 9.16
N LEU A 160 -18.80 -9.42 10.33
CA LEU A 160 -18.46 -10.83 10.43
C LEU A 160 -19.60 -11.77 9.96
N VAL A 161 -20.85 -11.35 10.09
CA VAL A 161 -22.01 -12.04 9.46
C VAL A 161 -21.90 -11.95 7.94
N ALA A 162 -21.57 -10.79 7.40
CA ALA A 162 -21.34 -10.62 5.95
C ALA A 162 -20.19 -11.50 5.45
N MET A 163 -19.09 -11.62 6.21
CA MET A 163 -18.00 -12.56 5.90
C MET A 163 -18.52 -14.00 5.74
N ARG A 164 -19.28 -14.50 6.72
CA ARG A 164 -19.82 -15.87 6.66
C ARG A 164 -20.76 -16.10 5.48
N ALA A 165 -21.52 -15.08 5.11
CA ALA A 165 -22.45 -15.16 3.99
C ALA A 165 -21.74 -15.10 2.62
N ASN A 166 -20.68 -14.33 2.52
CA ASN A 166 -20.02 -14.04 1.26
C ASN A 166 -18.90 -15.03 0.93
N VAL A 167 -18.09 -15.47 1.93
CA VAL A 167 -16.91 -16.29 1.67
C VAL A 167 -17.33 -17.75 1.46
N THR A 168 -17.20 -18.20 0.20
CA THR A 168 -17.72 -19.51 -0.22
C THR A 168 -16.63 -20.47 -0.68
N ASP A 169 -15.56 -19.98 -1.29
CA ASP A 169 -14.48 -20.79 -1.86
C ASP A 169 -13.10 -20.15 -1.61
N PRO A 170 -12.67 -20.04 -0.34
CA PRO A 170 -11.38 -19.44 -0.04
C PRO A 170 -10.21 -20.39 -0.32
N PRO A 171 -9.05 -19.86 -0.72
CA PRO A 171 -7.78 -20.58 -0.62
C PRO A 171 -7.48 -20.92 0.86
N ARG A 172 -6.77 -22.03 1.06
CA ARG A 172 -6.36 -22.45 2.42
C ARG A 172 -5.46 -21.39 3.07
N GLU A 173 -4.53 -20.85 2.32
CA GLU A 173 -3.57 -19.81 2.73
C GLU A 173 -4.29 -18.59 3.32
N PHE A 174 -5.39 -18.16 2.69
CA PHE A 174 -6.17 -17.01 3.17
C PHE A 174 -6.95 -17.33 4.44
N THR A 175 -7.46 -18.55 4.56
CA THR A 175 -8.19 -18.97 5.76
C THR A 175 -7.26 -19.15 6.95
N ASP A 176 -6.07 -19.73 6.76
CA ASP A 176 -5.05 -19.86 7.80
C ASP A 176 -4.60 -18.48 8.33
N LEU A 177 -4.37 -17.52 7.43
CA LEU A 177 -4.04 -16.14 7.81
C LEU A 177 -5.21 -15.45 8.53
N ALA A 178 -6.43 -15.62 8.05
CA ALA A 178 -7.61 -15.05 8.69
C ALA A 178 -7.81 -15.56 10.12
N ILE A 179 -7.51 -16.85 10.38
CA ILE A 179 -7.54 -17.43 11.72
C ILE A 179 -6.53 -16.74 12.64
N ARG A 180 -5.31 -16.49 12.18
CA ARG A 180 -4.27 -15.79 12.96
C ARG A 180 -4.68 -14.34 13.24
N ILE A 181 -5.14 -13.60 12.22
CA ILE A 181 -5.60 -12.21 12.35
C ILE A 181 -6.80 -12.13 13.31
N ALA A 182 -7.80 -13.01 13.16
CA ALA A 182 -8.98 -13.02 14.03
C ALA A 182 -8.62 -13.32 15.48
N GLY A 183 -7.72 -14.31 15.71
CA GLY A 183 -7.20 -14.62 17.05
C GLY A 183 -6.46 -13.46 17.69
N GLY A 184 -5.59 -12.76 16.93
CA GLY A 184 -4.92 -11.54 17.36
C GLY A 184 -5.91 -10.42 17.68
N SER A 185 -6.95 -10.23 16.85
CA SER A 185 -7.98 -9.22 17.04
C SER A 185 -8.82 -9.44 18.32
N VAL A 186 -9.06 -10.68 18.72
CA VAL A 186 -9.68 -10.98 20.03
C VAL A 186 -8.84 -10.39 21.15
N GLY A 187 -7.52 -10.67 21.15
CA GLY A 187 -6.59 -10.13 22.15
C GLY A 187 -6.51 -8.60 22.11
N PHE A 188 -6.43 -8.01 20.93
CA PHE A 188 -6.43 -6.57 20.72
C PHE A 188 -7.65 -5.90 21.34
N PHE A 189 -8.87 -6.39 21.05
CA PHE A 189 -10.10 -5.83 21.62
C PHE A 189 -10.19 -6.03 23.14
N GLN A 190 -9.81 -7.21 23.64
CA GLN A 190 -9.90 -7.51 25.07
C GLN A 190 -8.91 -6.73 25.94
N ARG A 191 -7.70 -6.49 25.47
CA ARG A 191 -6.62 -5.91 26.25
C ARG A 191 -6.30 -4.47 25.84
N ASP A 192 -5.92 -4.29 24.58
CA ASP A 192 -5.31 -3.04 24.12
C ASP A 192 -6.36 -1.94 23.96
N VAL A 193 -7.45 -2.24 23.25
CA VAL A 193 -8.58 -1.30 23.08
C VAL A 193 -9.25 -1.01 24.42
N ALA A 194 -9.45 -2.04 25.27
CA ALA A 194 -10.06 -1.85 26.60
C ALA A 194 -9.17 -1.01 27.53
N THR A 195 -7.84 -1.16 27.47
CA THR A 195 -6.91 -0.35 28.25
C THR A 195 -6.89 1.10 27.77
N TRP A 196 -6.80 1.30 26.46
CA TRP A 196 -6.89 2.62 25.86
C TRP A 196 -8.21 3.32 26.19
N ALA A 197 -9.34 2.61 26.13
CA ALA A 197 -10.68 3.15 26.42
C ALA A 197 -10.80 3.64 27.86
N ARG A 198 -10.23 2.91 28.85
CA ARG A 198 -10.20 3.37 30.25
C ARG A 198 -9.47 4.71 30.41
N GLY A 199 -8.34 4.86 29.74
CA GLY A 199 -7.61 6.13 29.72
C GLY A 199 -8.38 7.23 28.99
N ALA A 200 -8.95 6.92 27.83
CA ALA A 200 -9.68 7.86 26.99
C ALA A 200 -10.99 8.37 27.62
N ALA A 201 -11.63 7.55 28.45
CA ALA A 201 -12.85 7.93 29.17
C ALA A 201 -12.63 9.08 30.17
N GLY A 202 -11.43 9.22 30.76
CA GLY A 202 -11.07 10.35 31.62
C GLY A 202 -12.05 10.62 32.78
N GLY A 203 -12.78 9.60 33.25
CA GLY A 203 -13.81 9.71 34.28
C GLY A 203 -15.26 9.73 33.74
N ASP A 204 -15.48 9.79 32.42
CA ASP A 204 -16.82 9.60 31.82
C ASP A 204 -17.24 8.13 31.94
N THR A 205 -17.84 7.78 33.08
CA THR A 205 -18.29 6.41 33.37
C THR A 205 -19.42 5.96 32.46
N ALA A 206 -20.22 6.89 31.89
CA ALA A 206 -21.29 6.56 30.95
C ALA A 206 -20.70 6.14 29.59
N ALA A 207 -19.73 6.89 29.06
CA ALA A 207 -19.00 6.52 27.85
C ALA A 207 -18.27 5.17 28.01
N LEU A 208 -17.62 4.96 29.15
CA LEU A 208 -16.90 3.70 29.41
C LEU A 208 -17.86 2.50 29.48
N ARG A 209 -19.02 2.63 30.15
CA ARG A 209 -20.03 1.55 30.19
C ARG A 209 -20.59 1.24 28.80
N ALA A 210 -20.89 2.29 28.01
CA ALA A 210 -21.37 2.12 26.63
C ALA A 210 -20.33 1.41 25.76
N PHE A 211 -19.05 1.79 25.88
CA PHE A 211 -17.94 1.12 25.22
C PHE A 211 -17.85 -0.36 25.64
N THR A 212 -17.81 -0.65 26.94
CA THR A 212 -17.62 -2.02 27.46
C THR A 212 -18.66 -2.97 26.88
N ALA A 213 -19.95 -2.63 26.92
CA ALA A 213 -21.02 -3.47 26.40
C ALA A 213 -20.86 -3.76 24.90
N VAL A 214 -20.45 -2.77 24.12
CA VAL A 214 -20.23 -2.92 22.66
C VAL A 214 -18.96 -3.70 22.37
N ASN A 215 -17.88 -3.44 23.11
CA ASN A 215 -16.61 -4.16 22.96
C ASN A 215 -16.76 -5.67 23.28
N ASP A 216 -17.48 -6.00 24.36
CA ASP A 216 -17.77 -7.41 24.71
C ASP A 216 -18.53 -8.13 23.58
N SER A 217 -19.47 -7.44 22.94
CA SER A 217 -20.17 -7.96 21.75
C SER A 217 -19.22 -8.17 20.57
N ALA A 218 -18.32 -7.24 20.29
CA ALA A 218 -17.33 -7.34 19.22
C ALA A 218 -16.33 -8.48 19.49
N VAL A 219 -15.84 -8.61 20.72
CA VAL A 219 -14.97 -9.72 21.17
C VAL A 219 -15.67 -11.06 20.97
N SER A 220 -16.90 -11.19 21.44
CA SER A 220 -17.69 -12.42 21.30
C SER A 220 -17.91 -12.80 19.84
N ALA A 221 -18.25 -11.82 19.00
CA ALA A 221 -18.43 -12.03 17.56
C ALA A 221 -17.13 -12.45 16.87
N MET A 222 -15.98 -11.84 17.22
CA MET A 222 -14.67 -12.18 16.66
C MET A 222 -14.21 -13.59 17.11
N ALA A 223 -14.43 -13.95 18.39
CA ALA A 223 -14.14 -15.29 18.89
C ALA A 223 -15.00 -16.37 18.19
N ALA A 224 -16.30 -16.09 18.00
CA ALA A 224 -17.19 -16.95 17.24
C ALA A 224 -16.80 -17.06 15.76
N ALA A 225 -16.32 -15.97 15.15
CA ALA A 225 -15.78 -15.99 13.79
C ALA A 225 -14.50 -16.84 13.72
N THR A 226 -13.58 -16.70 14.68
CA THR A 226 -12.34 -17.50 14.76
C THR A 226 -12.67 -18.98 14.87
N SER A 227 -13.64 -19.35 15.70
CA SER A 227 -14.09 -20.75 15.83
C SER A 227 -14.69 -21.28 14.54
N TRP A 228 -15.51 -20.50 13.85
CA TRP A 228 -16.10 -20.86 12.56
C TRP A 228 -15.03 -21.00 11.46
N LEU A 229 -14.06 -20.08 11.39
CA LEU A 229 -12.93 -20.17 10.45
C LEU A 229 -12.17 -21.50 10.62
N LYS A 230 -11.91 -21.91 11.88
CA LYS A 230 -11.18 -23.16 12.20
C LYS A 230 -12.01 -24.41 11.94
N ALA A 231 -13.24 -24.45 12.42
CA ALA A 231 -14.03 -25.68 12.46
C ALA A 231 -14.84 -25.93 11.18
N ASP A 232 -15.25 -24.89 10.48
CA ASP A 232 -16.10 -24.98 9.27
C ASP A 232 -15.35 -24.58 8.00
N LEU A 233 -14.76 -23.38 7.94
CA LEU A 233 -14.22 -22.85 6.69
C LEU A 233 -12.91 -23.53 6.30
N LEU A 234 -11.96 -23.70 7.21
CA LEU A 234 -10.64 -24.28 6.92
C LEU A 234 -10.70 -25.69 6.32
N PRO A 235 -11.51 -26.64 6.82
CA PRO A 235 -11.61 -27.96 6.24
C PRO A 235 -12.11 -28.00 4.78
N ARG A 236 -12.86 -26.97 4.36
CA ARG A 236 -13.39 -26.83 2.99
C ARG A 236 -12.70 -25.77 2.15
N SER A 237 -11.64 -25.14 2.65
CA SER A 237 -10.84 -24.16 1.92
C SER A 237 -9.99 -24.86 0.85
N ARG A 238 -10.47 -24.84 -0.38
CA ARG A 238 -9.85 -25.49 -1.56
C ARG A 238 -9.79 -24.59 -2.78
N GLY A 239 -10.18 -23.33 -2.63
CA GLY A 239 -10.13 -22.33 -3.70
C GLY A 239 -8.70 -22.03 -4.12
N SER A 240 -8.55 -21.41 -5.28
CA SER A 240 -7.27 -20.91 -5.76
C SER A 240 -7.09 -19.44 -5.37
N PHE A 241 -5.89 -19.09 -4.92
CA PHE A 241 -5.48 -17.69 -4.74
C PHE A 241 -5.06 -17.06 -6.07
N ALA A 242 -4.65 -17.86 -7.06
CA ALA A 242 -4.22 -17.37 -8.36
C ALA A 242 -5.35 -16.62 -9.08
N ILE A 243 -5.06 -15.40 -9.51
CA ILE A 243 -6.04 -14.56 -10.23
C ILE A 243 -6.04 -14.79 -11.75
N GLY A 244 -5.03 -15.49 -12.27
CA GLY A 244 -4.85 -15.80 -13.67
C GLY A 244 -4.21 -14.66 -14.49
N ALA A 245 -3.65 -15.01 -15.64
CA ALA A 245 -2.84 -14.09 -16.45
C ALA A 245 -3.61 -12.84 -16.92
N VAL A 246 -4.89 -12.98 -17.28
CA VAL A 246 -5.69 -11.84 -17.76
C VAL A 246 -5.95 -10.84 -16.65
N ALA A 247 -6.45 -11.30 -15.50
CA ALA A 247 -6.72 -10.41 -14.36
C ALA A 247 -5.43 -9.81 -13.80
N PHE A 248 -4.32 -10.54 -13.82
CA PHE A 248 -3.01 -10.04 -13.42
C PHE A 248 -2.54 -8.89 -14.32
N ALA A 249 -2.60 -9.06 -15.64
CA ALA A 249 -2.25 -8.02 -16.59
C ALA A 249 -3.17 -6.80 -16.51
N ASP A 250 -4.49 -7.02 -16.34
CA ASP A 250 -5.45 -5.93 -16.19
C ASP A 250 -5.20 -5.16 -14.87
N LYS A 251 -4.86 -5.85 -13.77
CA LYS A 251 -4.55 -5.20 -12.51
C LYS A 251 -3.29 -4.33 -12.63
N LEU A 252 -2.22 -4.82 -13.24
CA LEU A 252 -1.03 -4.01 -13.54
C LEU A 252 -1.36 -2.78 -14.41
N ARG A 253 -2.19 -2.97 -15.42
CA ARG A 253 -2.60 -1.87 -16.31
C ARG A 253 -3.42 -0.83 -15.57
N TYR A 254 -4.32 -1.24 -14.69
CA TYR A 254 -5.24 -0.32 -14.01
C TYR A 254 -4.58 0.35 -12.79
N ASP A 255 -3.84 -0.40 -11.97
CA ASP A 255 -3.21 0.12 -10.77
C ASP A 255 -1.93 0.92 -11.09
N GLU A 256 -1.11 0.40 -11.99
CA GLU A 256 0.26 0.87 -12.20
C GLU A 256 0.48 1.50 -13.60
N MET A 257 -0.50 1.40 -14.51
CA MET A 257 -0.39 1.78 -15.93
C MET A 257 0.71 1.05 -16.69
N VAL A 258 1.02 -0.17 -16.27
CA VAL A 258 2.02 -1.04 -16.90
C VAL A 258 1.33 -1.93 -17.94
N ASP A 259 1.75 -1.81 -19.21
CA ASP A 259 1.18 -2.52 -20.35
C ASP A 259 2.17 -3.54 -20.95
N ILE A 260 3.21 -3.94 -20.21
CA ILE A 260 4.22 -4.89 -20.67
C ILE A 260 3.60 -6.30 -20.72
N PRO A 261 3.74 -7.06 -21.82
CA PRO A 261 3.30 -8.45 -21.88
C PRO A 261 3.93 -9.29 -20.76
N LEU A 262 3.17 -10.21 -20.16
CA LEU A 262 3.59 -10.94 -18.95
C LEU A 262 4.83 -11.79 -19.15
N ASP A 263 5.03 -12.40 -20.32
CA ASP A 263 6.22 -13.14 -20.68
C ASP A 263 7.46 -12.24 -20.71
N ARG A 264 7.33 -11.05 -21.28
CA ARG A 264 8.39 -10.05 -21.28
C ARG A 264 8.64 -9.51 -19.87
N LEU A 265 7.59 -9.25 -19.11
CA LEU A 265 7.68 -8.78 -17.73
C LEU A 265 8.40 -9.80 -16.84
N LEU A 266 8.06 -11.09 -16.98
CA LEU A 266 8.75 -12.17 -16.28
C LEU A 266 10.24 -12.25 -16.67
N ALA A 267 10.56 -12.19 -17.97
CA ALA A 267 11.92 -12.20 -18.44
C ALA A 267 12.76 -11.02 -17.91
N LEU A 268 12.16 -9.83 -17.80
CA LEU A 268 12.80 -8.67 -17.18
C LEU A 268 13.08 -8.91 -15.69
N GLY A 269 12.13 -9.48 -14.95
CA GLY A 269 12.31 -9.83 -13.55
C GLY A 269 13.41 -10.87 -13.33
N GLU A 270 13.41 -11.94 -14.13
CA GLU A 270 14.45 -12.98 -14.08
C GLU A 270 15.86 -12.41 -14.40
N ALA A 271 15.95 -11.53 -15.38
CA ALA A 271 17.21 -10.88 -15.74
C ALA A 271 17.71 -9.94 -14.64
N ASN A 272 16.82 -9.20 -13.98
CA ASN A 272 17.19 -8.34 -12.85
C ASN A 272 17.60 -9.15 -11.63
N LEU A 273 16.85 -10.20 -11.28
CA LEU A 273 17.22 -11.14 -10.21
C LEU A 273 18.61 -11.72 -10.44
N GLU A 274 18.93 -12.16 -11.64
CA GLU A 274 20.25 -12.72 -11.98
C GLU A 274 21.37 -11.68 -11.89
N LYS A 275 21.10 -10.44 -12.31
CA LYS A 275 22.04 -9.31 -12.21
C LYS A 275 22.36 -9.00 -10.74
N ASP A 276 21.32 -8.83 -9.91
CA ASP A 276 21.49 -8.44 -8.51
C ASP A 276 22.04 -9.61 -7.68
N HIS A 277 21.70 -10.87 -8.03
CA HIS A 277 22.30 -12.06 -7.43
C HIS A 277 23.81 -12.14 -7.67
N ARG A 278 24.29 -11.87 -8.90
CA ARG A 278 25.74 -11.81 -9.18
C ARG A 278 26.44 -10.69 -8.41
N ALA A 279 25.80 -9.51 -8.34
CA ALA A 279 26.33 -8.39 -7.56
C ALA A 279 26.41 -8.73 -6.08
N PHE A 280 25.39 -9.39 -5.53
CA PHE A 280 25.36 -9.87 -4.15
C PHE A 280 26.50 -10.85 -3.86
N LEU A 281 26.70 -11.87 -4.71
CA LEU A 281 27.78 -12.84 -4.52
C LEU A 281 29.17 -12.18 -4.55
N ALA A 282 29.38 -11.22 -5.45
CA ALA A 282 30.63 -10.46 -5.52
C ALA A 282 30.87 -9.63 -4.26
N THR A 283 29.85 -8.88 -3.82
CA THR A 283 29.94 -8.05 -2.60
C THR A 283 30.07 -8.90 -1.33
N ALA A 284 29.44 -10.08 -1.27
CA ALA A 284 29.61 -11.01 -0.16
C ALA A 284 31.07 -11.47 -0.01
N GLN A 285 31.79 -11.68 -1.13
CA GLN A 285 33.23 -12.01 -1.11
C GLN A 285 34.10 -10.81 -0.70
N GLU A 286 33.68 -9.57 -0.96
CA GLU A 286 34.38 -8.37 -0.44
C GLU A 286 34.22 -8.25 1.07
N VAL A 287 33.02 -8.53 1.60
CA VAL A 287 32.72 -8.43 3.05
C VAL A 287 33.37 -9.57 3.83
N ALA A 288 33.34 -10.80 3.31
CA ALA A 288 33.85 -12.00 3.98
C ALA A 288 34.57 -12.93 2.99
N PRO A 289 35.84 -12.66 2.65
CA PRO A 289 36.57 -13.43 1.66
C PRO A 289 36.63 -14.92 2.00
N GLY A 290 36.23 -15.78 1.05
CA GLY A 290 36.21 -17.25 1.20
C GLY A 290 35.03 -17.79 2.02
N ALA A 291 34.18 -16.95 2.56
CA ALA A 291 32.97 -17.37 3.28
C ALA A 291 31.81 -17.70 2.33
N THR A 292 30.82 -18.43 2.84
CA THR A 292 29.54 -18.60 2.12
C THR A 292 28.74 -17.29 2.12
N PRO A 293 27.83 -17.08 1.15
CA PRO A 293 26.95 -15.90 1.14
C PRO A 293 26.19 -15.72 2.44
N GLN A 294 25.68 -16.80 3.03
CA GLN A 294 24.99 -16.78 4.31
C GLN A 294 25.90 -16.32 5.45
N ALA A 295 27.16 -16.79 5.49
CA ALA A 295 28.12 -16.36 6.50
C ALA A 295 28.51 -14.88 6.34
N ALA A 296 28.59 -14.37 5.10
CA ALA A 296 28.78 -12.95 4.84
C ALA A 296 27.60 -12.11 5.35
N MET A 297 26.35 -12.54 5.12
CA MET A 297 25.17 -11.89 5.70
C MET A 297 25.20 -11.92 7.24
N GLN A 298 25.48 -13.07 7.83
CA GLN A 298 25.57 -13.21 9.29
C GLN A 298 26.68 -12.32 9.90
N SER A 299 27.74 -12.01 9.15
CA SER A 299 28.78 -11.09 9.63
C SER A 299 28.27 -9.65 9.85
N LEU A 300 27.19 -9.24 9.15
CA LEU A 300 26.54 -7.95 9.40
C LEU A 300 25.86 -7.90 10.75
N GLU A 301 25.37 -9.05 11.21
CA GLU A 301 24.58 -9.18 12.45
C GLU A 301 25.41 -8.88 13.71
N ALA A 302 26.74 -8.93 13.63
CA ALA A 302 27.60 -8.63 14.76
C ALA A 302 27.64 -7.14 15.15
N ASP A 303 27.30 -6.24 14.23
CA ASP A 303 27.30 -4.79 14.47
C ASP A 303 25.87 -4.27 14.69
N HIS A 304 25.28 -4.59 15.82
CA HIS A 304 23.93 -4.16 16.19
C HIS A 304 23.91 -3.41 17.54
N PRO A 305 22.93 -2.52 17.79
CA PRO A 305 22.76 -1.89 19.09
C PRO A 305 22.18 -2.88 20.11
N ASN A 306 22.42 -2.65 21.40
CA ASN A 306 21.63 -3.29 22.44
C ASN A 306 20.20 -2.71 22.49
N ALA A 307 19.30 -3.32 23.27
CA ALA A 307 17.89 -2.90 23.35
C ALA A 307 17.72 -1.41 23.72
N ALA A 308 18.49 -0.90 24.68
CA ALA A 308 18.44 0.51 25.10
C ALA A 308 18.99 1.46 24.01
N GLY A 309 19.93 0.98 23.20
CA GLY A 309 20.57 1.72 22.12
C GLY A 309 19.79 1.68 20.79
N LEU A 310 18.76 0.85 20.65
CA LEU A 310 18.05 0.65 19.37
C LEU A 310 17.47 1.96 18.83
N LEU A 311 16.56 2.60 19.54
CA LEU A 311 15.93 3.85 19.08
C LEU A 311 16.95 5.02 18.94
N PRO A 312 17.91 5.22 19.85
CA PRO A 312 18.99 6.18 19.64
C PRO A 312 19.79 5.93 18.36
N SER A 313 20.11 4.67 18.04
CA SER A 313 20.82 4.30 16.80
C SER A 313 19.99 4.65 15.56
N VAL A 314 18.70 4.34 15.55
CA VAL A 314 17.81 4.67 14.44
C VAL A 314 17.69 6.19 14.25
N ARG A 315 17.60 6.98 15.35
CA ARG A 315 17.58 8.46 15.25
C ARG A 315 18.88 8.99 14.65
N ALA A 316 20.02 8.44 15.05
CA ALA A 316 21.31 8.85 14.49
C ALA A 316 21.40 8.52 12.99
N THR A 317 20.91 7.34 12.57
CA THR A 317 20.86 6.94 11.17
C THR A 317 19.91 7.85 10.37
N LEU A 318 18.75 8.20 10.93
CA LEU A 318 17.79 9.13 10.31
C LEU A 318 18.42 10.50 10.03
N GLU A 319 19.12 11.09 11.00
CA GLU A 319 19.81 12.36 10.80
C GLU A 319 20.97 12.22 9.81
N GLY A 320 21.70 11.10 9.86
CA GLY A 320 22.80 10.82 8.91
C GLY A 320 22.31 10.72 7.47
N THR A 321 21.20 10.03 7.22
CA THR A 321 20.60 9.95 5.85
C THR A 321 20.12 11.32 5.39
N ARG A 322 19.48 12.10 6.27
CA ARG A 322 19.05 13.46 5.95
C ARG A 322 20.22 14.38 5.63
N GLN A 323 21.26 14.37 6.45
CA GLN A 323 22.43 15.22 6.23
C GLN A 323 23.13 14.88 4.91
N PHE A 324 23.23 13.59 4.59
CA PHE A 324 23.79 13.14 3.31
C PHE A 324 23.02 13.73 2.10
N LEU A 325 21.68 13.77 2.15
CA LEU A 325 20.89 14.39 1.07
C LEU A 325 21.23 15.87 0.87
N ILE A 326 21.46 16.60 1.97
CA ILE A 326 21.82 18.01 1.95
C ILE A 326 23.22 18.20 1.36
N ASP A 327 24.22 17.49 1.89
CA ASP A 327 25.62 17.64 1.52
C ASP A 327 25.87 17.26 0.06
N HIS A 328 25.18 16.25 -0.43
CA HIS A 328 25.30 15.75 -1.80
C HIS A 328 24.27 16.37 -2.76
N GLN A 329 23.40 17.25 -2.28
CA GLN A 329 22.37 17.91 -3.09
C GLN A 329 21.50 16.89 -3.89
N ILE A 330 21.05 15.83 -3.22
CA ILE A 330 20.33 14.72 -3.86
C ILE A 330 18.90 15.13 -4.24
N VAL A 331 18.20 15.80 -3.34
CA VAL A 331 16.80 16.24 -3.49
C VAL A 331 16.53 17.39 -2.51
N ASP A 332 15.57 18.26 -2.82
CA ASP A 332 15.12 19.30 -1.89
C ASP A 332 14.38 18.70 -0.68
N LEU A 333 14.60 19.31 0.47
CA LEU A 333 13.88 18.99 1.69
C LEU A 333 12.84 20.09 1.96
N PRO A 334 11.54 19.84 1.70
CA PRO A 334 10.52 20.89 1.78
C PRO A 334 10.17 21.29 3.22
N SER A 335 10.72 20.60 4.22
CA SER A 335 10.43 20.82 5.64
C SER A 335 11.63 20.45 6.51
N GLU A 336 11.80 21.19 7.60
CA GLU A 336 12.74 20.84 8.69
C GLU A 336 12.14 19.83 9.68
N VAL A 337 10.85 19.51 9.57
CA VAL A 337 10.18 18.53 10.44
C VAL A 337 10.69 17.13 10.12
N ARG A 338 10.96 16.34 11.15
CA ARG A 338 11.36 14.93 11.06
C ARG A 338 10.21 14.03 11.52
N PRO A 339 10.19 12.79 11.04
CA PRO A 339 9.34 11.80 11.67
C PRO A 339 9.86 11.51 13.09
N ILE A 340 8.96 11.24 14.00
CA ILE A 340 9.29 10.85 15.38
C ILE A 340 9.68 9.38 15.37
N VAL A 341 10.93 9.06 15.71
CA VAL A 341 11.35 7.67 15.92
C VAL A 341 10.78 7.17 17.25
N ALA A 342 9.90 6.20 17.18
CA ALA A 342 9.18 5.66 18.32
C ALA A 342 9.10 4.13 18.28
N GLU A 343 8.81 3.50 19.41
CA GLU A 343 8.50 2.08 19.46
C GLU A 343 7.19 1.78 18.74
N THR A 344 7.19 0.69 18.00
CA THR A 344 5.92 0.15 17.46
C THR A 344 4.95 -0.10 18.61
N PRO A 345 3.72 0.41 18.55
CA PRO A 345 2.71 0.13 19.56
C PRO A 345 2.53 -1.37 19.79
N PRO A 346 2.34 -1.85 21.04
CA PRO A 346 2.32 -3.28 21.34
C PRO A 346 1.36 -4.11 20.47
N TYR A 347 0.19 -3.57 20.15
CA TYR A 347 -0.80 -4.23 19.31
C TYR A 347 -0.40 -4.35 17.82
N ALA A 348 0.59 -3.57 17.38
CA ALA A 348 1.06 -3.54 15.99
C ALA A 348 2.41 -4.24 15.78
N ARG A 349 3.00 -4.86 16.83
CA ARG A 349 4.35 -5.43 16.76
C ARG A 349 4.43 -6.74 15.98
N ILE A 350 3.34 -7.51 15.92
CA ILE A 350 3.34 -8.83 15.29
C ILE A 350 3.63 -8.71 13.79
N GLY A 351 4.77 -9.27 13.37
CA GLY A 351 5.18 -9.28 11.97
C GLY A 351 5.65 -7.94 11.42
N THR A 352 5.85 -6.94 12.30
CA THR A 352 6.34 -5.61 11.92
C THR A 352 7.77 -5.43 12.42
N PHE A 353 8.70 -5.11 11.50
CA PHE A 353 10.07 -4.78 11.82
C PHE A 353 10.23 -3.27 12.03
N ALA A 354 9.96 -2.50 11.00
CA ALA A 354 9.91 -1.05 11.02
C ALA A 354 8.86 -0.56 10.03
N SER A 355 8.32 0.64 10.24
CA SER A 355 7.32 1.21 9.33
C SER A 355 7.21 2.72 9.48
N MET A 356 6.88 3.37 8.35
CA MET A 356 6.51 4.79 8.36
C MET A 356 4.99 4.93 8.53
N ASP A 357 4.56 5.64 9.56
CA ASP A 357 3.15 6.02 9.75
C ASP A 357 3.00 7.53 9.59
N THR A 358 2.35 7.93 8.51
CA THR A 358 2.13 9.33 8.17
C THR A 358 0.67 9.74 8.38
N PRO A 359 0.40 10.99 8.76
CA PRO A 359 -0.97 11.47 8.85
C PRO A 359 -1.63 11.53 7.47
N GLY A 360 -2.94 11.41 7.43
CA GLY A 360 -3.72 11.56 6.20
C GLY A 360 -3.49 12.92 5.53
N ALA A 361 -3.67 12.99 4.21
CA ALA A 361 -3.42 14.21 3.44
C ALA A 361 -4.30 15.39 3.86
N TYR A 362 -5.44 15.14 4.50
CA TYR A 362 -6.38 16.14 5.02
C TYR A 362 -6.37 16.25 6.55
N GLU A 363 -5.46 15.54 7.24
CA GLU A 363 -5.31 15.68 8.69
C GLU A 363 -4.77 17.08 9.04
N GLN A 364 -5.48 17.78 9.94
CA GLN A 364 -5.15 19.15 10.33
C GLN A 364 -4.63 19.27 11.76
N THR A 365 -4.90 18.28 12.61
CA THR A 365 -4.61 18.32 14.05
C THR A 365 -3.44 17.43 14.41
N ALA A 366 -3.51 16.14 14.12
CA ALA A 366 -2.48 15.15 14.45
C ALA A 366 -1.54 14.98 13.25
N THR A 367 -0.69 15.99 13.01
CA THR A 367 0.15 16.10 11.81
C THR A 367 1.51 15.42 11.96
N GLU A 368 1.80 14.79 13.11
CA GLU A 368 3.04 14.08 13.35
C GLU A 368 3.13 12.81 12.50
N ALA A 369 4.31 12.56 11.94
CA ALA A 369 4.65 11.28 11.34
C ALA A 369 5.52 10.47 12.31
N PHE A 370 5.35 9.15 12.29
CA PHE A 370 6.11 8.25 13.14
C PHE A 370 6.91 7.27 12.29
N TYR A 371 8.18 7.15 12.61
CA TYR A 371 9.02 6.06 12.17
C TYR A 371 9.05 5.03 13.29
N TYR A 372 8.18 4.04 13.20
CA TYR A 372 8.06 2.98 14.17
C TYR A 372 9.16 1.94 14.01
N VAL A 373 9.70 1.49 15.13
CA VAL A 373 10.71 0.43 15.22
C VAL A 373 10.24 -0.55 16.31
N THR A 374 10.23 -1.83 16.02
CA THR A 374 9.74 -2.84 16.96
C THR A 374 10.86 -3.27 17.91
N PRO A 375 10.76 -2.94 19.22
CA PRO A 375 11.73 -3.38 20.22
C PRO A 375 11.53 -4.87 20.55
N PRO A 376 12.51 -5.51 21.21
CA PRO A 376 12.29 -6.82 21.85
C PRO A 376 11.14 -6.76 22.86
N GLU A 377 10.38 -7.85 23.01
CA GLU A 377 9.32 -7.92 24.01
C GLU A 377 9.91 -8.10 25.41
N ALA A 378 9.23 -7.53 26.42
CA ALA A 378 9.73 -7.49 27.79
C ALA A 378 9.82 -8.87 28.48
N ASP A 379 9.09 -9.85 27.97
CA ASP A 379 9.04 -11.23 28.49
C ASP A 379 9.97 -12.21 27.75
N TRP A 380 10.74 -11.73 26.75
CA TRP A 380 11.69 -12.57 26.03
C TRP A 380 12.94 -12.86 26.87
N ASP A 381 13.46 -14.07 26.72
CA ASP A 381 14.77 -14.40 27.27
C ASP A 381 15.92 -13.69 26.52
N ALA A 382 17.11 -13.73 27.09
CA ALA A 382 18.27 -13.04 26.54
C ALA A 382 18.65 -13.53 25.13
N ALA A 383 18.39 -14.80 24.80
CA ALA A 383 18.70 -15.35 23.48
C ALA A 383 17.76 -14.80 22.40
N HIS A 384 16.45 -14.73 22.68
CA HIS A 384 15.46 -14.13 21.79
C HIS A 384 15.69 -12.62 21.61
N VAL A 385 16.03 -11.91 22.69
CA VAL A 385 16.39 -10.48 22.62
C VAL A 385 17.59 -10.27 21.70
N GLU A 386 18.64 -11.07 21.86
CA GLU A 386 19.86 -11.00 21.04
C GLU A 386 19.57 -11.32 19.57
N GLU A 387 18.83 -12.40 19.28
CA GLU A 387 18.42 -12.77 17.92
C GLU A 387 17.63 -11.64 17.24
N HIS A 388 16.69 -11.03 17.96
CA HIS A 388 15.91 -9.92 17.44
C HIS A 388 16.77 -8.69 17.13
N LEU A 389 17.70 -8.32 18.04
CA LEU A 389 18.55 -7.15 17.86
C LEU A 389 19.53 -7.31 16.69
N ARG A 390 19.98 -8.50 16.36
CA ARG A 390 20.83 -8.79 15.20
C ARG A 390 20.16 -8.42 13.87
N LEU A 391 18.83 -8.50 13.79
CA LEU A 391 18.09 -8.04 12.61
C LEU A 391 18.23 -6.52 12.41
N TYR A 392 18.43 -5.76 13.51
CA TYR A 392 18.63 -4.31 13.50
C TYR A 392 20.10 -3.91 13.40
N ASN A 393 20.93 -4.74 12.75
CA ASN A 393 22.32 -4.36 12.52
C ASN A 393 22.42 -3.04 11.72
N ARG A 394 23.51 -2.32 11.91
CA ARG A 394 23.66 -0.94 11.40
C ARG A 394 23.55 -0.86 9.88
N SER A 395 24.03 -1.88 9.15
CA SER A 395 24.00 -1.88 7.69
C SER A 395 22.55 -2.00 7.17
N VAL A 396 21.78 -2.95 7.71
CA VAL A 396 20.36 -3.15 7.37
C VAL A 396 19.54 -1.92 7.79
N MET A 397 19.75 -1.40 9.01
CA MET A 397 19.03 -0.22 9.47
C MET A 397 19.30 1.03 8.64
N SER A 398 20.51 1.16 8.08
CA SER A 398 20.80 2.25 7.15
C SER A 398 19.92 2.17 5.90
N VAL A 399 19.81 0.99 5.29
CA VAL A 399 18.99 0.76 4.09
C VAL A 399 17.51 0.94 4.38
N ILE A 400 17.02 0.37 5.48
CA ILE A 400 15.62 0.52 5.91
C ILE A 400 15.29 1.99 6.21
N THR A 401 16.19 2.75 6.86
CA THR A 401 15.97 4.18 7.13
C THR A 401 15.94 5.01 5.85
N ILE A 402 16.73 4.66 4.84
CA ILE A 402 16.65 5.27 3.51
C ILE A 402 15.27 5.00 2.90
N HIS A 403 14.79 3.76 2.95
CA HIS A 403 13.49 3.34 2.44
C HIS A 403 12.33 4.04 3.14
N GLU A 404 12.31 3.98 4.47
CA GLU A 404 11.19 4.51 5.26
C GLU A 404 11.18 6.04 5.33
N ALA A 405 12.37 6.67 5.43
CA ALA A 405 12.42 8.09 5.74
C ALA A 405 13.04 8.95 4.64
N PHE A 406 14.36 9.00 4.51
CA PHE A 406 15.09 9.94 3.66
C PHE A 406 16.06 9.24 2.70
N PRO A 407 15.80 9.31 1.38
CA PRO A 407 14.76 10.05 0.66
C PRO A 407 13.45 9.30 0.44
N GLY A 408 13.17 8.20 1.13
CA GLY A 408 12.06 7.28 0.88
C GLY A 408 10.67 7.84 1.18
N HIS A 409 9.84 7.01 1.83
CA HIS A 409 8.40 7.28 2.02
C HIS A 409 8.08 8.60 2.71
N TYR A 410 8.81 8.96 3.78
CA TYR A 410 8.51 10.19 4.50
C TYR A 410 8.72 11.42 3.62
N LEU A 411 9.84 11.48 2.89
CA LEU A 411 10.10 12.61 2.00
C LEU A 411 9.04 12.72 0.90
N GLN A 412 8.76 11.62 0.20
CA GLN A 412 7.76 11.60 -0.86
C GLN A 412 6.38 12.02 -0.35
N PHE A 413 6.01 11.55 0.84
CA PHE A 413 4.74 11.86 1.46
C PHE A 413 4.58 13.36 1.77
N ILE A 414 5.60 14.03 2.33
CA ILE A 414 5.50 15.48 2.62
C ILE A 414 5.39 16.31 1.34
N TYR A 415 5.94 15.84 0.21
CA TYR A 415 5.70 16.45 -1.09
C TYR A 415 4.25 16.27 -1.56
N ALA A 416 3.71 15.06 -1.44
CA ALA A 416 2.35 14.75 -1.89
C ALA A 416 1.27 15.61 -1.21
N LYS A 417 1.49 16.01 0.06
CA LYS A 417 0.59 16.95 0.77
C LYS A 417 0.47 18.31 0.09
N GLN A 418 1.49 18.73 -0.63
CA GLN A 418 1.56 20.06 -1.28
C GLN A 418 0.84 20.08 -2.62
N PHE A 419 0.41 18.95 -3.16
CA PHE A 419 -0.30 18.89 -4.43
C PHE A 419 -1.62 19.64 -4.38
N PRO A 420 -1.95 20.42 -5.41
CA PRO A 420 -3.18 21.21 -5.45
C PRO A 420 -4.42 20.33 -5.70
N THR A 421 -4.25 19.17 -6.33
CA THR A 421 -5.38 18.33 -6.72
C THR A 421 -5.69 17.26 -5.67
N LYS A 422 -6.99 17.02 -5.47
CA LYS A 422 -7.50 15.99 -4.56
C LYS A 422 -7.08 14.58 -5.01
N THR A 423 -7.10 14.33 -6.30
CA THR A 423 -6.73 13.04 -6.89
C THR A 423 -5.30 12.65 -6.54
N ARG A 424 -4.32 13.55 -6.79
CA ARG A 424 -2.91 13.27 -6.52
C ARG A 424 -2.55 13.19 -5.04
N LYS A 425 -3.37 13.79 -4.16
CA LYS A 425 -3.20 13.66 -2.70
C LYS A 425 -3.70 12.34 -2.15
N LEU A 426 -4.64 11.68 -2.83
CA LEU A 426 -5.40 10.55 -2.30
C LEU A 426 -5.20 9.25 -3.07
N LEU A 427 -4.74 9.30 -4.31
CA LEU A 427 -4.42 8.13 -5.12
C LEU A 427 -2.92 8.04 -5.37
N ALA A 428 -2.41 6.82 -5.34
CA ALA A 428 -1.02 6.54 -5.63
C ALA A 428 -0.86 5.19 -6.35
N ALA A 429 0.14 5.09 -7.21
CA ALA A 429 0.61 3.83 -7.78
C ALA A 429 1.75 3.28 -6.90
N ASN A 430 1.73 2.00 -6.63
CA ASN A 430 2.76 1.36 -5.80
C ASN A 430 4.12 1.30 -6.50
N THR A 431 4.17 1.18 -7.84
CA THR A 431 5.42 1.32 -8.61
C THR A 431 6.09 2.67 -8.38
N ASN A 432 5.32 3.74 -8.11
CA ASN A 432 5.90 5.01 -7.72
C ASN A 432 6.31 5.00 -6.24
N VAL A 433 5.41 4.68 -5.32
CA VAL A 433 5.63 4.84 -3.86
C VAL A 433 6.72 3.89 -3.37
N GLU A 434 6.55 2.60 -3.61
CA GLU A 434 7.52 1.56 -3.20
C GLU A 434 8.75 1.54 -4.13
N GLY A 435 8.53 1.78 -5.42
CA GLY A 435 9.62 1.90 -6.38
C GLY A 435 10.56 3.06 -6.09
N TRP A 436 10.04 4.21 -5.66
CA TRP A 436 10.84 5.36 -5.21
C TRP A 436 11.68 5.03 -3.98
N ALA A 437 11.07 4.44 -2.95
CA ALA A 437 11.77 4.05 -1.74
C ALA A 437 12.88 3.04 -2.05
N HIS A 438 12.60 2.02 -2.87
CA HIS A 438 13.57 1.02 -3.29
C HIS A 438 14.64 1.56 -4.25
N TYR A 439 14.30 2.52 -5.12
CA TYR A 439 15.25 3.29 -5.91
C TYR A 439 16.19 4.09 -5.00
N GLY A 440 15.66 4.72 -3.96
CA GLY A 440 16.42 5.47 -2.97
C GLY A 440 17.51 4.66 -2.29
N GLU A 441 17.22 3.40 -1.92
CA GLU A 441 18.19 2.48 -1.30
C GLU A 441 19.45 2.31 -2.17
N GLN A 442 19.29 1.99 -3.43
CA GLN A 442 20.41 1.78 -4.37
C GLN A 442 21.06 3.11 -4.76
N MET A 443 20.28 4.12 -5.08
CA MET A 443 20.75 5.44 -5.48
C MET A 443 21.66 6.08 -4.42
N MET A 444 21.27 6.02 -3.14
CA MET A 444 22.08 6.57 -2.06
C MET A 444 23.45 5.92 -1.97
N VAL A 445 23.52 4.59 -2.11
CA VAL A 445 24.81 3.86 -2.14
C VAL A 445 25.63 4.24 -3.38
N GLU A 446 25.01 4.38 -4.55
CA GLU A 446 25.67 4.83 -5.79
C GLU A 446 26.22 6.26 -5.68
N GLU A 447 25.54 7.15 -4.94
CA GLU A 447 26.00 8.53 -4.70
C GLU A 447 27.00 8.65 -3.53
N GLY A 448 27.43 7.50 -2.94
CA GLY A 448 28.51 7.42 -1.96
C GLY A 448 28.07 7.31 -0.49
N PHE A 449 26.77 7.10 -0.20
CA PHE A 449 26.32 6.85 1.16
C PHE A 449 27.04 5.61 1.74
N GLY A 450 27.53 5.75 2.97
CA GLY A 450 28.30 4.71 3.64
C GLY A 450 29.80 4.72 3.29
N ASN A 451 30.30 5.73 2.53
CA ASN A 451 31.71 5.91 2.21
C ASN A 451 32.37 4.67 1.58
N GLY A 452 31.63 3.91 0.76
CA GLY A 452 32.13 2.70 0.09
C GLY A 452 32.18 1.47 1.00
N ASP A 453 31.56 1.47 2.16
CA ASP A 453 31.46 0.27 3.02
C ASP A 453 30.68 -0.84 2.32
N ALA A 454 31.38 -1.92 1.94
CA ALA A 454 30.79 -3.08 1.26
C ALA A 454 29.65 -3.74 2.09
N ARG A 455 29.62 -3.58 3.40
CA ARG A 455 28.56 -4.11 4.28
C ARG A 455 27.21 -3.41 4.01
N ILE A 456 27.23 -2.09 3.81
CA ILE A 456 26.00 -1.33 3.45
C ILE A 456 25.53 -1.73 2.05
N ARG A 457 26.45 -1.91 1.10
CA ARG A 457 26.13 -2.40 -0.23
C ARG A 457 25.56 -3.83 -0.18
N LEU A 458 26.11 -4.71 0.65
CA LEU A 458 25.62 -6.07 0.85
C LEU A 458 24.17 -6.04 1.42
N ALA A 459 23.92 -5.24 2.45
CA ALA A 459 22.58 -5.07 3.02
C ALA A 459 21.58 -4.56 1.96
N GLN A 460 21.96 -3.58 1.14
CA GLN A 460 21.10 -3.08 0.06
C GLN A 460 20.80 -4.18 -0.99
N LEU A 461 21.77 -5.03 -1.30
CA LEU A 461 21.57 -6.12 -2.24
C LEU A 461 20.70 -7.26 -1.66
N VAL A 462 20.76 -7.52 -0.35
CA VAL A 462 19.81 -8.42 0.34
C VAL A 462 18.37 -7.95 0.14
N GLU A 463 18.13 -6.65 0.36
CA GLU A 463 16.83 -6.04 0.16
C GLU A 463 16.38 -6.04 -1.30
N ALA A 464 17.32 -5.83 -2.24
CA ALA A 464 17.04 -5.91 -3.68
C ALA A 464 16.64 -7.33 -4.11
N LEU A 465 17.39 -8.34 -3.69
CA LEU A 465 17.09 -9.75 -4.01
C LEU A 465 15.70 -10.16 -3.51
N LEU A 466 15.33 -9.73 -2.30
CA LEU A 466 14.01 -10.03 -1.77
C LEU A 466 12.90 -9.50 -2.70
N ARG A 467 13.02 -8.25 -3.17
CA ARG A 467 12.05 -7.62 -4.07
C ARG A 467 12.06 -8.24 -5.47
N ASP A 468 13.21 -8.70 -5.93
CA ASP A 468 13.33 -9.43 -7.20
C ASP A 468 12.66 -10.80 -7.12
N CYS A 469 12.85 -11.53 -6.01
CA CYS A 469 12.15 -12.78 -5.76
C CYS A 469 10.62 -12.58 -5.71
N ARG A 470 10.12 -11.50 -5.07
CA ARG A 470 8.70 -11.12 -5.09
C ARG A 470 8.19 -10.95 -6.52
N TRP A 471 8.97 -10.33 -7.40
CA TRP A 471 8.60 -10.12 -8.79
C TRP A 471 8.40 -11.45 -9.53
N VAL A 472 9.44 -12.29 -9.53
CA VAL A 472 9.40 -13.54 -10.31
C VAL A 472 8.41 -14.53 -9.72
N ALA A 473 8.44 -14.74 -8.40
CA ALA A 473 7.52 -15.65 -7.72
C ALA A 473 6.07 -15.21 -7.86
N GLY A 474 5.74 -13.93 -7.65
CA GLY A 474 4.38 -13.42 -7.74
C GLY A 474 3.74 -13.63 -9.11
N ILE A 475 4.48 -13.39 -10.22
CA ILE A 475 3.95 -13.70 -11.55
C ILE A 475 3.68 -15.21 -11.67
N LYS A 476 4.62 -16.07 -11.25
CA LYS A 476 4.48 -17.53 -11.40
C LYS A 476 3.39 -18.11 -10.51
N GLU A 477 3.23 -17.62 -9.29
CA GLU A 477 2.15 -18.01 -8.37
C GLU A 477 0.77 -17.73 -8.97
N HIS A 478 0.58 -16.55 -9.56
CA HIS A 478 -0.72 -16.14 -10.08
C HIS A 478 -1.02 -16.56 -11.51
N THR A 479 0.00 -16.92 -12.31
CA THR A 479 -0.18 -17.17 -13.74
C THR A 479 0.32 -18.54 -14.22
N GLN A 480 1.16 -19.23 -13.43
CA GLN A 480 1.80 -20.50 -13.84
C GLN A 480 1.61 -21.63 -12.82
N GLY A 481 0.83 -21.41 -11.75
CA GLY A 481 0.50 -22.44 -10.76
C GLY A 481 1.65 -22.80 -9.81
N LEU A 482 2.62 -21.90 -9.60
CA LEU A 482 3.65 -22.07 -8.58
C LEU A 482 2.99 -22.08 -7.21
N SER A 483 3.27 -23.10 -6.39
CA SER A 483 2.76 -23.20 -5.02
C SER A 483 3.52 -22.27 -4.08
N VAL A 484 2.90 -21.89 -2.95
CA VAL A 484 3.57 -21.13 -1.89
C VAL A 484 4.82 -21.84 -1.37
N ASP A 485 4.76 -23.17 -1.17
CA ASP A 485 5.91 -23.97 -0.72
C ASP A 485 7.06 -23.97 -1.73
N ASP A 486 6.73 -24.12 -3.03
CA ASP A 486 7.74 -24.06 -4.10
C ASP A 486 8.31 -22.66 -4.26
N ALA A 487 7.50 -21.62 -4.18
CA ALA A 487 7.95 -20.22 -4.21
C ALA A 487 8.90 -19.93 -3.04
N ALA A 488 8.54 -20.34 -1.82
CA ALA A 488 9.37 -20.18 -0.63
C ALA A 488 10.73 -20.85 -0.79
N LYS A 489 10.74 -22.09 -1.32
CA LYS A 489 11.99 -22.82 -1.51
C LYS A 489 12.80 -22.30 -2.68
N GLN A 490 12.25 -22.31 -3.91
CA GLN A 490 12.99 -22.09 -5.15
C GLN A 490 13.47 -20.65 -5.31
N TYR A 491 12.71 -19.67 -4.79
CA TYR A 491 13.03 -18.24 -4.92
C TYR A 491 13.52 -17.64 -3.61
N PHE A 492 12.70 -17.60 -2.59
CA PHE A 492 13.05 -16.86 -1.37
C PHE A 492 14.19 -17.50 -0.60
N THR A 493 14.25 -18.84 -0.48
CA THR A 493 15.37 -19.53 0.18
C THR A 493 16.57 -19.67 -0.73
N ASP A 494 16.41 -20.30 -1.91
CA ASP A 494 17.54 -20.73 -2.73
C ASP A 494 18.20 -19.57 -3.51
N ARG A 495 17.43 -18.54 -3.88
CA ARG A 495 17.93 -17.41 -4.69
C ARG A 495 18.11 -16.11 -3.88
N CYS A 496 17.26 -15.87 -2.90
CA CYS A 496 17.26 -14.64 -2.12
C CYS A 496 17.76 -14.83 -0.67
N PHE A 497 18.23 -16.01 -0.34
CA PHE A 497 18.91 -16.36 0.91
C PHE A 497 18.09 -16.09 2.18
N GLN A 498 16.74 -16.03 2.05
CA GLN A 498 15.87 -15.85 3.19
C GLN A 498 15.85 -17.13 4.07
N GLN A 499 15.77 -16.92 5.38
CA GLN A 499 15.54 -18.04 6.30
C GLN A 499 14.20 -18.72 5.98
N PRO A 500 14.07 -20.05 6.13
CA PRO A 500 12.89 -20.80 5.68
C PRO A 500 11.55 -20.24 6.20
N ALA A 501 11.50 -19.79 7.46
CA ALA A 501 10.27 -19.20 8.01
C ALA A 501 9.89 -17.89 7.31
N ASN A 502 10.86 -17.00 7.09
CA ASN A 502 10.64 -15.74 6.36
C ASN A 502 10.29 -16.00 4.89
N ALA A 503 11.00 -16.96 4.25
CA ALA A 503 10.74 -17.37 2.87
C ALA A 503 9.28 -17.82 2.67
N TYR A 504 8.74 -18.58 3.61
CA TYR A 504 7.34 -19.01 3.58
C TYR A 504 6.36 -17.84 3.76
N GLU A 505 6.63 -16.92 4.69
CA GLU A 505 5.79 -15.74 4.88
C GLU A 505 5.81 -14.81 3.65
N GLU A 506 6.96 -14.66 2.99
CA GLU A 506 7.10 -13.86 1.77
C GLU A 506 6.34 -14.49 0.59
N ALA A 507 6.49 -15.81 0.36
CA ALA A 507 5.72 -16.52 -0.65
C ALA A 507 4.21 -16.44 -0.36
N ARG A 508 3.79 -16.61 0.90
CA ARG A 508 2.39 -16.48 1.29
C ARG A 508 1.87 -15.04 1.11
N ARG A 509 2.73 -14.02 1.29
CA ARG A 509 2.38 -12.65 0.94
C ARG A 509 2.05 -12.55 -0.55
N GLY A 510 2.84 -13.17 -1.42
CA GLY A 510 2.56 -13.25 -2.86
C GLY A 510 1.16 -13.73 -3.17
N ALA A 511 0.67 -14.72 -2.44
CA ALA A 511 -0.66 -15.26 -2.68
C ALA A 511 -1.79 -14.24 -2.51
N TYR A 512 -1.68 -13.27 -1.57
CA TYR A 512 -2.72 -12.26 -1.33
C TYR A 512 -2.39 -10.86 -1.87
N ASP A 513 -1.16 -10.60 -2.30
CA ASP A 513 -0.68 -9.37 -2.92
C ASP A 513 -0.14 -9.68 -4.33
N PRO A 514 -1.01 -9.92 -5.32
CA PRO A 514 -0.64 -10.52 -6.60
C PRO A 514 0.35 -9.69 -7.41
N ILE A 515 0.36 -8.37 -7.24
CA ILE A 515 1.25 -7.48 -8.00
C ILE A 515 2.36 -6.86 -7.14
N TYR A 516 2.79 -7.53 -6.06
CA TYR A 516 3.85 -7.01 -5.18
C TYR A 516 5.26 -6.96 -5.82
N LEU A 517 5.35 -7.22 -7.12
CA LEU A 517 6.48 -6.93 -8.00
C LEU A 517 6.74 -5.41 -8.15
N TYR A 518 5.83 -4.55 -7.73
CA TYR A 518 5.89 -3.10 -7.91
C TYR A 518 7.15 -2.44 -7.32
N TYR A 519 7.80 -3.03 -6.31
CA TYR A 519 9.07 -2.53 -5.74
C TYR A 519 10.18 -2.47 -6.78
N ALA A 520 10.60 -3.63 -7.28
CA ALA A 520 11.70 -3.74 -8.23
C ALA A 520 11.32 -3.20 -9.62
N LEU A 521 10.07 -3.41 -10.05
CA LEU A 521 9.56 -2.84 -11.30
C LEU A 521 9.63 -1.31 -11.27
N GLY A 522 9.10 -0.69 -10.22
CA GLY A 522 9.11 0.76 -10.07
C GLY A 522 10.53 1.34 -9.99
N LYS A 523 11.44 0.67 -9.26
CA LYS A 523 12.86 1.02 -9.25
C LYS A 523 13.43 1.09 -10.68
N LEU A 524 13.21 0.06 -11.48
CA LEU A 524 13.71 0.00 -12.86
C LEU A 524 13.07 1.08 -13.75
N GLU A 525 11.78 1.33 -13.60
CA GLU A 525 11.08 2.40 -14.33
C GLU A 525 11.65 3.79 -13.99
N ILE A 526 11.97 4.04 -12.72
CA ILE A 526 12.59 5.30 -12.29
C ILE A 526 14.01 5.43 -12.84
N TYR A 527 14.82 4.37 -12.80
CA TYR A 527 16.16 4.39 -13.42
C TYR A 527 16.10 4.67 -14.92
N LYS A 528 15.18 4.03 -15.64
CA LYS A 528 14.98 4.27 -17.07
C LYS A 528 14.55 5.72 -17.33
N LEU A 529 13.58 6.23 -16.57
CA LEU A 529 13.14 7.61 -16.70
C LEU A 529 14.28 8.61 -16.42
N ARG A 530 15.10 8.35 -15.37
CA ARG A 530 16.29 9.16 -15.06
C ARG A 530 17.29 9.17 -16.21
N ALA A 531 17.54 8.02 -16.81
CA ALA A 531 18.46 7.89 -17.94
C ALA A 531 17.96 8.67 -19.17
N ASP A 532 16.68 8.55 -19.49
CA ASP A 532 16.07 9.26 -20.61
C ASP A 532 16.02 10.78 -20.37
N TYR A 533 15.69 11.20 -19.15
CA TYR A 533 15.72 12.60 -18.75
C TYR A 533 17.14 13.19 -18.86
N ARG A 534 18.15 12.43 -18.39
CA ARG A 534 19.57 12.81 -18.54
C ARG A 534 19.95 12.98 -20.02
N LYS A 535 19.52 12.05 -20.88
CA LYS A 535 19.75 12.13 -22.32
C LYS A 535 19.09 13.36 -22.94
N ALA A 536 17.86 13.67 -22.54
CA ALA A 536 17.12 14.83 -23.04
C ALA A 536 17.72 16.17 -22.58
N LYS A 537 18.21 16.25 -21.34
CA LYS A 537 18.83 17.46 -20.77
C LYS A 537 20.29 17.65 -21.17
N GLY A 538 21.00 16.60 -21.57
CA GLY A 538 22.41 16.67 -21.94
C GLY A 538 23.27 17.23 -20.81
N THR A 539 24.05 18.27 -21.11
CA THR A 539 24.94 18.94 -20.14
C THR A 539 24.20 19.74 -19.05
N ALA A 540 22.91 20.01 -19.23
CA ALA A 540 22.08 20.70 -18.23
C ALA A 540 21.44 19.72 -17.23
N PHE A 541 21.73 18.43 -17.29
CA PHE A 541 21.19 17.46 -16.36
C PHE A 541 21.67 17.72 -14.93
N SER A 542 20.73 17.71 -13.98
CA SER A 542 20.98 17.68 -12.54
C SER A 542 20.19 16.54 -11.91
N LEU A 543 20.85 15.73 -11.08
CA LEU A 543 20.19 14.66 -10.33
C LEU A 543 19.14 15.23 -9.39
N ARG A 544 19.47 16.30 -8.66
CA ARG A 544 18.55 17.01 -7.79
C ARG A 544 17.32 17.53 -8.55
N GLU A 545 17.51 18.18 -9.70
CA GLU A 545 16.38 18.66 -10.51
C GLU A 545 15.46 17.51 -10.91
N PHE A 546 16.03 16.36 -11.34
CA PHE A 546 15.24 15.19 -11.68
C PHE A 546 14.43 14.68 -10.49
N HIS A 547 15.05 14.53 -9.31
CA HIS A 547 14.37 14.07 -8.12
C HIS A 547 13.27 15.04 -7.66
N ASP A 548 13.57 16.34 -7.63
CA ASP A 548 12.59 17.36 -7.27
C ASP A 548 11.37 17.37 -8.19
N GLN A 549 11.62 17.24 -9.50
CA GLN A 549 10.55 17.15 -10.49
C GLN A 549 9.73 15.87 -10.32
N PHE A 550 10.38 14.75 -10.00
CA PHE A 550 9.72 13.46 -9.78
C PHE A 550 8.83 13.49 -8.53
N VAL A 551 9.41 13.79 -7.36
CA VAL A 551 8.68 13.70 -6.09
C VAL A 551 7.54 14.70 -5.97
N ARG A 552 7.65 15.87 -6.63
CA ARG A 552 6.58 16.88 -6.68
C ARG A 552 5.31 16.40 -7.38
N GLN A 553 5.36 15.29 -8.12
CA GLN A 553 4.16 14.72 -8.75
C GLN A 553 3.31 13.88 -7.76
N GLY A 554 3.85 13.52 -6.59
CA GLY A 554 3.20 12.58 -5.66
C GLY A 554 3.26 11.15 -6.17
N GLY A 555 2.32 10.30 -5.72
CA GLY A 555 2.24 8.91 -6.12
C GLY A 555 1.69 8.65 -7.53
N VAL A 556 1.86 9.58 -8.46
CA VAL A 556 1.37 9.44 -9.84
C VAL A 556 2.08 8.26 -10.54
N PRO A 557 1.39 7.40 -11.30
CA PRO A 557 2.02 6.34 -12.10
C PRO A 557 3.20 6.86 -12.93
N ILE A 558 4.31 6.13 -12.94
CA ILE A 558 5.58 6.58 -13.55
C ILE A 558 5.40 6.92 -15.05
N LYS A 559 4.54 6.20 -15.75
CA LYS A 559 4.16 6.51 -17.14
C LYS A 559 3.60 7.93 -17.32
N LEU A 560 2.85 8.42 -16.35
CA LEU A 560 2.31 9.80 -16.37
C LEU A 560 3.37 10.82 -15.95
N ILE A 561 4.24 10.48 -15.00
CA ILE A 561 5.40 11.33 -14.67
C ILE A 561 6.29 11.52 -15.90
N ARG A 562 6.53 10.45 -16.67
CA ARG A 562 7.26 10.51 -17.92
C ARG A 562 6.65 11.54 -18.90
N ARG A 563 5.33 11.54 -19.05
CA ARG A 563 4.63 12.52 -19.91
C ARG A 563 4.79 13.96 -19.44
N ILE A 564 4.96 14.17 -18.12
CA ILE A 564 5.19 15.50 -17.54
C ILE A 564 6.63 15.94 -17.76
N LEU A 565 7.61 15.06 -17.50
CA LEU A 565 9.03 15.41 -17.53
C LEU A 565 9.62 15.40 -18.95
N LEU A 566 9.04 14.60 -19.84
CA LEU A 566 9.47 14.43 -21.23
C LEU A 566 8.27 14.62 -22.19
N PRO A 567 7.76 15.86 -22.33
CA PRO A 567 6.60 16.13 -23.19
C PRO A 567 6.85 15.68 -24.62
N GLY A 568 5.91 14.90 -25.19
CA GLY A 568 6.00 14.38 -26.56
C GLY A 568 6.81 13.08 -26.70
N ASP A 569 7.45 12.59 -25.63
CA ASP A 569 8.09 11.28 -25.63
C ASP A 569 7.04 10.17 -25.61
N THR A 570 7.18 9.22 -26.54
CA THR A 570 6.29 8.03 -26.69
C THR A 570 7.02 6.73 -26.36
N ALA A 571 8.26 6.79 -25.90
CA ALA A 571 9.03 5.59 -25.57
C ALA A 571 8.35 4.80 -24.43
N ALA A 572 8.48 3.48 -24.47
CA ALA A 572 8.03 2.62 -23.39
C ALA A 572 8.77 2.96 -22.09
N VAL A 573 8.10 2.77 -20.97
CA VAL A 573 8.72 3.02 -19.65
C VAL A 573 9.84 2.01 -19.38
N LEU A 574 9.62 0.73 -19.78
CA LEU A 574 10.64 -0.30 -19.89
C LEU A 574 10.46 -1.03 -21.23
N GLU A 575 11.55 -1.33 -21.91
CA GLU A 575 11.57 -2.09 -23.17
C GLU A 575 12.01 -3.52 -22.94
#